data_717fe1e1c5c830a07d4d3d79eab9898e
#
_entry.id   717fe1e1c5c830a07d4d3d79eab9898e
#
_cell.length_a   1.000
_cell.length_b   1.000
_cell.length_c   1.000
_cell.angle_alpha   90.00
_cell.angle_beta   90.00
_cell.angle_gamma   90.00
#
_symmetry.space_group_name_H-M   'P 1'
#
loop_
_entity.id
_entity.type
_entity.pdbx_description
1 polymer ?
#
loop_
_entity_poly.entity_id
_entity_poly.type
_entity_poly.pdbx_seq_one_letter_code
_entity_poly.pdbx_strand_id
1 'polypeptide(L)'
;YVLINDKEVNGYTLDKFEPLKLLDPITEDRNTLRYSMIPSLYKVYEYNKAREQKEISIFEIGKGFYKKGEVYGEDTKLCVLMSGKYSTGLNNNKTVDFYVIKGIAEEVLDYLGYAGRYSFMKQEMPKEMHPGQSAMINVNGSNIGMIGKIHPSVTRDDVYVLEINLDELFTKKVGKMKYKEFSKFPSINKDIALVVDKKAISKDIEKVIKSAGGSLLTNIEVFDVYTGVGVGIDKKSIAYSLTFSDMKKTLTDEEINELMDKIIDAISKKCGAELRK
;
A
#
# COMPACT_ATOMS: atom_id res chain seq x y z
N TYR A 1 -24.35 2.15 -0.02
CA TYR A 1 -25.31 3.27 0.12
C TYR A 1 -24.65 4.57 -0.32
N VAL A 2 -25.35 5.35 -1.16
CA VAL A 2 -24.85 6.65 -1.66
C VAL A 2 -25.10 7.79 -0.66
N LEU A 3 -26.15 7.68 0.14
CA LEU A 3 -26.55 8.65 1.15
C LEU A 3 -26.03 8.23 2.52
N ILE A 4 -25.39 9.16 3.20
CA ILE A 4 -24.80 9.03 4.55
C ILE A 4 -25.28 10.17 5.44
N ASN A 5 -24.96 10.11 6.73
CA ASN A 5 -25.17 11.21 7.65
C ASN A 5 -24.15 12.34 7.37
N ASP A 6 -24.57 13.59 7.45
CA ASP A 6 -23.72 14.75 7.18
C ASP A 6 -22.50 14.86 8.12
N LYS A 7 -22.56 14.28 9.31
CA LYS A 7 -21.44 14.22 10.26
C LYS A 7 -20.31 13.29 9.79
N GLU A 8 -20.59 12.37 8.86
CA GLU A 8 -19.64 11.37 8.37
C GLU A 8 -18.90 11.82 7.09
N VAL A 9 -19.40 12.87 6.42
CA VAL A 9 -18.91 13.28 5.07
C VAL A 9 -17.44 13.66 5.06
N ASN A 10 -16.95 14.36 6.07
CA ASN A 10 -15.61 14.93 6.12
C ASN A 10 -14.58 14.03 6.83
N GLY A 11 -15.00 12.86 7.31
CA GLY A 11 -14.20 12.04 8.19
C GLY A 11 -12.97 11.41 7.52
N TYR A 12 -13.11 10.99 6.28
CA TYR A 12 -12.09 10.20 5.57
C TYR A 12 -11.52 10.94 4.36
N THR A 13 -11.32 12.26 4.50
CA THR A 13 -10.73 13.07 3.43
C THR A 13 -9.97 14.25 4.00
N LEU A 14 -8.91 14.66 3.30
CA LEU A 14 -8.19 15.92 3.52
C LEU A 14 -8.73 17.04 2.62
N ASP A 15 -9.52 16.69 1.62
CA ASP A 15 -10.11 17.65 0.70
C ASP A 15 -11.14 18.53 1.39
N LYS A 16 -11.10 19.82 1.09
CA LYS A 16 -12.09 20.80 1.51
C LYS A 16 -13.16 20.94 0.43
N PHE A 17 -14.38 20.59 0.74
CA PHE A 17 -15.53 20.72 -0.14
C PHE A 17 -16.79 20.97 0.68
N GLU A 18 -17.84 21.46 0.02
CA GLU A 18 -19.15 21.59 0.62
C GLU A 18 -19.91 20.26 0.50
N PRO A 19 -20.46 19.73 1.60
CA PRO A 19 -21.33 18.57 1.56
C PRO A 19 -22.58 18.80 0.72
N LEU A 20 -22.91 17.86 -0.15
CA LEU A 20 -24.13 17.91 -0.96
C LEU A 20 -25.30 17.31 -0.18
N LYS A 21 -26.07 18.15 0.47
CA LYS A 21 -27.24 17.76 1.27
C LYS A 21 -28.50 17.68 0.41
N LEU A 22 -29.36 16.72 0.73
CA LEU A 22 -30.71 16.67 0.20
C LEU A 22 -31.55 17.80 0.80
N LEU A 23 -32.41 18.40 0.01
CA LEU A 23 -33.34 19.44 0.47
C LEU A 23 -34.41 18.87 1.41
N ASP A 24 -34.89 17.68 1.12
CA ASP A 24 -35.94 16.99 1.86
C ASP A 24 -35.57 15.50 2.05
N PRO A 25 -34.74 15.17 3.03
CA PRO A 25 -34.29 13.80 3.25
C PRO A 25 -35.40 12.97 3.93
N ILE A 26 -35.58 11.72 3.50
CA ILE A 26 -36.55 10.78 4.10
C ILE A 26 -36.17 10.47 5.56
N THR A 27 -34.87 10.45 5.89
CA THR A 27 -34.37 10.23 7.23
C THR A 27 -33.11 11.09 7.47
N GLU A 28 -32.91 11.53 8.71
CA GLU A 28 -31.74 12.32 9.12
C GLU A 28 -30.43 11.60 8.93
N ASP A 29 -30.44 10.27 9.02
CA ASP A 29 -29.23 9.43 8.85
C ASP A 29 -28.77 9.28 7.39
N ARG A 30 -29.57 9.74 6.43
CA ARG A 30 -29.31 9.63 5.00
C ARG A 30 -29.65 10.93 4.27
N ASN A 31 -29.05 12.00 4.73
CA ASN A 31 -29.37 13.35 4.29
C ASN A 31 -28.32 13.96 3.35
N THR A 32 -27.17 13.27 3.13
CA THR A 32 -26.03 13.86 2.41
C THR A 32 -25.42 12.83 1.47
N LEU A 33 -25.05 13.27 0.26
CA LEU A 33 -24.29 12.47 -0.70
C LEU A 33 -22.87 12.24 -0.16
N ARG A 34 -22.41 11.01 -0.20
CA ARG A 34 -21.06 10.62 0.24
C ARG A 34 -19.98 11.19 -0.66
N TYR A 35 -18.84 11.61 -0.10
CA TYR A 35 -17.61 11.87 -0.84
C TYR A 35 -16.67 10.65 -0.79
N SER A 36 -16.36 10.16 0.40
CA SER A 36 -15.67 8.88 0.60
C SER A 36 -16.68 7.74 0.69
N MET A 37 -16.28 6.57 0.22
CA MET A 37 -17.07 5.34 0.33
C MET A 37 -16.82 4.59 1.64
N ILE A 38 -15.74 4.94 2.37
CA ILE A 38 -15.35 4.26 3.62
C ILE A 38 -16.46 4.26 4.65
N PRO A 39 -17.18 5.38 4.94
CA PRO A 39 -18.28 5.37 5.89
C PRO A 39 -19.40 4.37 5.53
N SER A 40 -19.69 4.24 4.22
CA SER A 40 -20.72 3.30 3.74
C SER A 40 -20.31 1.84 3.95
N LEU A 41 -19.07 1.48 3.62
CA LEU A 41 -18.55 0.13 3.84
C LEU A 41 -18.38 -0.17 5.34
N TYR A 42 -18.00 0.84 6.13
CA TYR A 42 -17.87 0.69 7.58
C TYR A 42 -19.22 0.38 8.24
N LYS A 43 -20.31 1.02 7.81
CA LYS A 43 -21.67 0.66 8.26
C LYS A 43 -22.07 -0.77 7.89
N VAL A 44 -21.68 -1.23 6.69
CA VAL A 44 -21.89 -2.64 6.30
C VAL A 44 -21.08 -3.58 7.20
N TYR A 45 -19.85 -3.21 7.53
CA TYR A 45 -19.03 -3.93 8.48
C TYR A 45 -19.70 -4.02 9.86
N GLU A 46 -20.12 -2.91 10.45
CA GLU A 46 -20.80 -2.88 11.76
C GLU A 46 -22.07 -3.74 11.77
N TYR A 47 -22.87 -3.65 10.69
CA TYR A 47 -24.08 -4.45 10.56
C TYR A 47 -23.80 -5.95 10.55
N ASN A 48 -22.78 -6.40 9.85
CA ASN A 48 -22.41 -7.81 9.77
C ASN A 48 -21.75 -8.29 11.08
N LYS A 49 -20.86 -7.48 11.66
CA LYS A 49 -20.25 -7.76 12.96
C LYS A 49 -21.28 -7.96 14.06
N ALA A 50 -22.33 -7.13 14.11
CA ALA A 50 -23.44 -7.29 15.07
C ALA A 50 -24.21 -8.61 14.89
N ARG A 51 -23.98 -9.34 13.78
CA ARG A 51 -24.55 -10.66 13.47
C ARG A 51 -23.51 -11.78 13.52
N GLU A 52 -22.48 -11.57 14.34
CA GLU A 52 -21.40 -12.56 14.60
C GLU A 52 -20.53 -12.88 13.36
N GLN A 53 -20.64 -12.12 12.27
CA GLN A 53 -19.71 -12.24 11.14
C GLN A 53 -18.43 -11.46 11.48
N LYS A 54 -17.34 -12.19 11.76
CA LYS A 54 -16.05 -11.61 12.18
C LYS A 54 -15.04 -11.49 11.06
N GLU A 55 -15.13 -12.37 10.06
CA GLU A 55 -14.28 -12.37 8.88
C GLU A 55 -15.01 -11.63 7.75
N ILE A 56 -14.63 -10.37 7.53
CA ILE A 56 -15.30 -9.50 6.55
C ILE A 56 -14.27 -8.99 5.55
N SER A 57 -14.53 -9.29 4.27
CA SER A 57 -13.76 -8.80 3.13
C SER A 57 -14.74 -8.35 2.07
N ILE A 58 -14.92 -7.06 1.93
CA ILE A 58 -15.90 -6.46 1.02
C ILE A 58 -15.26 -5.36 0.18
N PHE A 59 -15.79 -5.16 -1.02
CA PHE A 59 -15.43 -4.02 -1.85
C PHE A 59 -16.66 -3.45 -2.55
N GLU A 60 -16.51 -2.21 -2.99
CA GLU A 60 -17.51 -1.52 -3.81
C GLU A 60 -16.80 -0.62 -4.82
N ILE A 61 -17.29 -0.60 -6.05
CA ILE A 61 -16.99 0.42 -7.03
C ILE A 61 -18.23 1.30 -7.15
N GLY A 62 -18.10 2.58 -6.89
CA GLY A 62 -19.22 3.50 -6.85
C GLY A 62 -18.81 4.95 -6.95
N LYS A 63 -19.77 5.85 -6.78
CA LYS A 63 -19.57 7.29 -6.90
C LYS A 63 -19.39 7.95 -5.52
N GLY A 64 -18.44 8.87 -5.47
CA GLY A 64 -18.33 9.92 -4.47
C GLY A 64 -18.69 11.27 -5.09
N PHE A 65 -19.33 12.16 -4.34
CA PHE A 65 -19.89 13.42 -4.84
C PHE A 65 -19.31 14.58 -4.06
N TYR A 66 -19.09 15.71 -4.74
CA TYR A 66 -18.55 16.92 -4.12
C TYR A 66 -19.03 18.21 -4.78
N LYS A 67 -18.95 19.30 -4.01
CA LYS A 67 -19.08 20.66 -4.50
C LYS A 67 -17.87 21.48 -4.06
N LYS A 68 -17.17 22.07 -5.02
CA LYS A 68 -16.04 22.98 -4.78
C LYS A 68 -16.38 24.35 -5.40
N GLY A 69 -16.77 25.31 -4.57
CA GLY A 69 -17.34 26.58 -5.05
C GLY A 69 -18.61 26.35 -5.87
N GLU A 70 -18.66 26.81 -7.09
CA GLU A 70 -19.82 26.62 -8.00
C GLU A 70 -19.75 25.30 -8.81
N VAL A 71 -18.70 24.50 -8.64
CA VAL A 71 -18.51 23.26 -9.42
C VAL A 71 -19.03 22.07 -8.64
N TYR A 72 -19.97 21.35 -9.25
CA TYR A 72 -20.46 20.07 -8.80
C TYR A 72 -19.70 18.96 -9.55
N GLY A 73 -19.25 17.95 -8.83
CA GLY A 73 -18.51 16.85 -9.40
C GLY A 73 -18.83 15.51 -8.76
N GLU A 74 -18.47 14.48 -9.48
CA GLU A 74 -18.52 13.09 -9.00
C GLU A 74 -17.27 12.34 -9.44
N ASP A 75 -16.76 11.49 -8.58
CA ASP A 75 -15.62 10.62 -8.88
C ASP A 75 -16.02 9.16 -8.71
N THR A 76 -15.64 8.33 -9.66
CA THR A 76 -15.73 6.88 -9.51
C THR A 76 -14.59 6.41 -8.62
N LYS A 77 -14.92 5.68 -7.57
CA LYS A 77 -13.95 5.18 -6.60
C LYS A 77 -14.07 3.68 -6.43
N LEU A 78 -12.93 3.03 -6.17
CA LEU A 78 -12.84 1.68 -5.62
C LEU A 78 -12.60 1.81 -4.13
N CYS A 79 -13.43 1.16 -3.32
CA CYS A 79 -13.19 1.03 -1.88
C CYS A 79 -13.20 -0.43 -1.48
N VAL A 80 -12.24 -0.82 -0.64
CA VAL A 80 -12.13 -2.17 -0.04
C VAL A 80 -12.10 -2.00 1.47
N LEU A 81 -12.80 -2.86 2.19
CA LEU A 81 -12.74 -2.95 3.64
C LEU A 81 -12.54 -4.41 4.04
N MET A 82 -11.56 -4.64 4.91
CA MET A 82 -11.24 -5.96 5.42
C MET A 82 -11.04 -5.96 6.93
N SER A 83 -11.48 -7.03 7.58
CA SER A 83 -11.29 -7.28 9.01
C SER A 83 -11.32 -8.79 9.30
N GLY A 84 -10.64 -9.21 10.37
CA GLY A 84 -10.61 -10.60 10.78
C GLY A 84 -9.60 -11.44 9.99
N LYS A 85 -9.94 -12.69 9.71
CA LYS A 85 -9.09 -13.60 8.95
C LYS A 85 -9.43 -13.52 7.47
N TYR A 86 -8.44 -13.40 6.59
CA TYR A 86 -8.64 -13.39 5.15
C TYR A 86 -8.31 -14.70 4.46
N SER A 87 -7.60 -15.58 5.16
CA SER A 87 -7.29 -16.92 4.68
C SER A 87 -7.59 -17.94 5.79
N THR A 88 -8.44 -18.89 5.46
CA THR A 88 -8.84 -19.99 6.35
C THR A 88 -8.46 -21.32 5.69
N GLY A 89 -7.39 -21.93 6.14
CA GLY A 89 -6.94 -23.24 5.67
C GLY A 89 -6.27 -24.01 6.78
N LEU A 90 -6.07 -25.31 6.59
CA LEU A 90 -5.58 -26.23 7.61
C LEU A 90 -4.28 -25.74 8.29
N ASN A 91 -3.46 -24.96 7.58
CA ASN A 91 -2.20 -24.39 8.08
C ASN A 91 -2.04 -22.89 7.79
N ASN A 92 -3.11 -22.17 7.45
CA ASN A 92 -2.99 -20.80 6.96
C ASN A 92 -4.09 -19.91 7.55
N ASN A 93 -3.98 -19.62 8.84
CA ASN A 93 -4.84 -18.64 9.52
C ASN A 93 -4.15 -17.27 9.53
N LYS A 94 -4.28 -16.52 8.43
CA LYS A 94 -3.72 -15.15 8.35
C LYS A 94 -4.80 -14.14 8.67
N THR A 95 -4.52 -13.25 9.59
CA THR A 95 -5.34 -12.08 9.91
C THR A 95 -4.99 -10.92 8.99
N VAL A 96 -5.98 -10.10 8.71
CA VAL A 96 -5.80 -8.86 7.93
C VAL A 96 -4.91 -7.90 8.73
N ASP A 97 -3.93 -7.34 8.07
CA ASP A 97 -3.07 -6.29 8.56
C ASP A 97 -2.83 -5.21 7.48
N PHE A 98 -1.98 -4.24 7.79
CA PHE A 98 -1.61 -3.19 6.84
C PHE A 98 -0.96 -3.75 5.56
N TYR A 99 -0.19 -4.82 5.66
CA TYR A 99 0.50 -5.40 4.50
C TYR A 99 -0.45 -6.17 3.58
N VAL A 100 -1.49 -6.77 4.14
CA VAL A 100 -2.55 -7.43 3.35
C VAL A 100 -3.30 -6.43 2.49
N ILE A 101 -3.79 -5.32 3.08
CA ILE A 101 -4.52 -4.31 2.30
C ILE A 101 -3.59 -3.58 1.32
N LYS A 102 -2.30 -3.41 1.68
CA LYS A 102 -1.27 -2.88 0.79
C LYS A 102 -1.05 -3.80 -0.41
N GLY A 103 -0.94 -5.11 -0.19
CA GLY A 103 -0.79 -6.11 -1.25
C GLY A 103 -1.96 -6.09 -2.24
N ILE A 104 -3.19 -5.92 -1.75
CA ILE A 104 -4.38 -5.76 -2.61
C ILE A 104 -4.27 -4.49 -3.46
N ALA A 105 -3.83 -3.37 -2.87
CA ALA A 105 -3.63 -2.14 -3.62
C ALA A 105 -2.55 -2.31 -4.71
N GLU A 106 -1.45 -3.00 -4.39
CA GLU A 106 -0.37 -3.31 -5.33
C GLU A 106 -0.87 -4.18 -6.49
N GLU A 107 -1.60 -5.26 -6.19
CA GLU A 107 -2.17 -6.16 -7.20
C GLU A 107 -3.13 -5.43 -8.15
N VAL A 108 -4.02 -4.59 -7.61
CA VAL A 108 -4.94 -3.79 -8.42
C VAL A 108 -4.17 -2.82 -9.33
N LEU A 109 -3.18 -2.10 -8.81
CA LEU A 109 -2.39 -1.14 -9.58
C LEU A 109 -1.52 -1.83 -10.64
N ASP A 110 -0.93 -2.98 -10.33
CA ASP A 110 -0.13 -3.77 -11.26
C ASP A 110 -1.00 -4.34 -12.38
N TYR A 111 -2.19 -4.88 -12.04
CA TYR A 111 -3.16 -5.37 -13.02
C TYR A 111 -3.62 -4.27 -13.98
N LEU A 112 -3.81 -3.04 -13.49
CA LEU A 112 -4.17 -1.87 -14.29
C LEU A 112 -2.98 -1.28 -15.09
N GLY A 113 -1.78 -1.86 -14.98
CA GLY A 113 -0.61 -1.46 -15.76
C GLY A 113 0.25 -0.36 -15.15
N TYR A 114 0.09 -0.09 -13.85
CA TYR A 114 0.89 0.92 -13.13
C TYR A 114 2.09 0.33 -12.39
N ALA A 115 2.48 -0.92 -12.66
CA ALA A 115 3.62 -1.58 -12.04
C ALA A 115 4.88 -0.70 -12.05
N GLY A 116 5.49 -0.51 -10.89
CA GLY A 116 6.67 0.33 -10.70
C GLY A 116 6.45 1.85 -10.81
N ARG A 117 5.21 2.32 -10.93
CA ARG A 117 4.83 3.74 -11.09
C ARG A 117 4.10 4.32 -9.90
N TYR A 118 3.87 3.55 -8.86
CA TYR A 118 3.22 3.97 -7.63
C TYR A 118 4.15 3.89 -6.42
N SER A 119 3.77 4.61 -5.40
CA SER A 119 4.42 4.56 -4.08
C SER A 119 3.40 4.81 -2.98
N PHE A 120 3.67 4.22 -1.82
CA PHE A 120 2.92 4.49 -0.60
C PHE A 120 3.71 5.49 0.23
N MET A 121 3.10 6.63 0.50
CA MET A 121 3.78 7.76 1.14
C MET A 121 3.18 8.03 2.51
N LYS A 122 4.05 8.13 3.51
CA LYS A 122 3.65 8.63 4.82
C LYS A 122 3.48 10.14 4.72
N GLN A 123 2.24 10.60 4.70
CA GLN A 123 1.86 12.01 4.66
C GLN A 123 0.79 12.28 5.72
N GLU A 124 0.28 13.52 5.76
CA GLU A 124 -0.90 13.82 6.53
C GLU A 124 -2.06 12.92 6.10
N MET A 125 -2.78 12.38 7.08
CA MET A 125 -3.90 11.47 6.86
C MET A 125 -5.16 12.06 7.51
N PRO A 126 -6.35 11.71 7.01
CA PRO A 126 -7.59 12.03 7.69
C PRO A 126 -7.57 11.54 9.15
N LYS A 127 -8.20 12.28 10.05
CA LYS A 127 -8.16 11.99 11.50
C LYS A 127 -8.78 10.64 11.88
N GLU A 128 -9.64 10.10 11.03
CA GLU A 128 -10.25 8.78 11.19
C GLU A 128 -9.34 7.62 10.71
N MET A 129 -8.16 7.94 10.17
CA MET A 129 -7.15 6.95 9.79
C MET A 129 -6.04 6.87 10.84
N HIS A 130 -5.53 5.67 11.07
CA HIS A 130 -4.47 5.44 12.06
C HIS A 130 -3.13 6.06 11.60
N PRO A 131 -2.51 6.97 12.39
CA PRO A 131 -1.35 7.75 11.93
C PRO A 131 -0.09 6.93 11.66
N GLY A 132 0.02 5.75 12.27
CA GLY A 132 1.18 4.85 12.12
C GLY A 132 0.95 3.65 11.19
N GLN A 133 -0.32 3.40 10.79
CA GLN A 133 -0.69 2.25 9.95
C GLN A 133 -1.55 2.70 8.77
N SER A 134 -1.19 3.81 8.14
CA SER A 134 -1.84 4.31 6.94
C SER A 134 -0.85 5.02 6.02
N ALA A 135 -1.21 5.11 4.75
CA ALA A 135 -0.40 5.76 3.73
C ALA A 135 -1.28 6.31 2.60
N MET A 136 -0.83 7.41 1.99
CA MET A 136 -1.37 7.89 0.72
C MET A 136 -0.80 7.09 -0.44
N ILE A 137 -1.62 6.83 -1.44
CA ILE A 137 -1.23 6.14 -2.68
C ILE A 137 -0.91 7.21 -3.71
N ASN A 138 0.34 7.24 -4.15
CA ASN A 138 0.80 8.16 -5.18
C ASN A 138 1.10 7.40 -6.47
N VAL A 139 0.57 7.88 -7.59
CA VAL A 139 0.86 7.36 -8.93
C VAL A 139 1.34 8.51 -9.82
N ASN A 140 2.53 8.36 -10.39
CA ASN A 140 3.14 9.38 -11.26
C ASN A 140 3.15 10.80 -10.65
N GLY A 141 3.35 10.91 -9.32
CA GLY A 141 3.43 12.18 -8.61
C GLY A 141 2.11 12.73 -8.08
N SER A 142 0.96 12.10 -8.37
CA SER A 142 -0.35 12.51 -7.87
C SER A 142 -0.88 11.55 -6.82
N ASN A 143 -1.50 12.07 -5.76
CA ASN A 143 -2.23 11.26 -4.80
C ASN A 143 -3.55 10.82 -5.42
N ILE A 144 -3.76 9.51 -5.50
CA ILE A 144 -4.96 8.91 -6.09
C ILE A 144 -5.86 8.20 -5.07
N GLY A 145 -5.42 8.13 -3.83
CA GLY A 145 -6.17 7.43 -2.79
C GLY A 145 -5.36 7.18 -1.54
N MET A 146 -5.89 6.35 -0.67
CA MET A 146 -5.27 6.01 0.61
C MET A 146 -5.54 4.57 1.01
N ILE A 147 -4.64 4.04 1.84
CA ILE A 147 -4.79 2.75 2.51
C ILE A 147 -4.51 2.88 4.00
N GLY A 148 -5.03 1.99 4.79
CA GLY A 148 -4.61 1.84 6.18
C GLY A 148 -5.67 1.32 7.12
N LYS A 149 -5.32 1.33 8.40
CA LYS A 149 -6.20 0.97 9.50
C LYS A 149 -7.09 2.16 9.88
N ILE A 150 -8.34 1.89 10.21
CA ILE A 150 -9.23 2.89 10.82
C ILE A 150 -8.72 3.24 12.23
N HIS A 151 -8.84 4.51 12.60
CA HIS A 151 -8.32 5.03 13.86
C HIS A 151 -9.05 4.40 15.08
N PRO A 152 -8.34 4.11 16.19
CA PRO A 152 -8.93 3.56 17.41
C PRO A 152 -10.03 4.43 18.05
N SER A 153 -10.13 5.73 17.72
CA SER A 153 -11.25 6.59 18.15
C SER A 153 -12.57 6.27 17.46
N VAL A 154 -12.52 5.62 16.28
CA VAL A 154 -13.69 5.18 15.52
C VAL A 154 -14.05 3.75 15.90
N THR A 155 -13.07 2.85 15.90
CA THR A 155 -13.25 1.45 16.30
C THR A 155 -11.98 0.89 16.94
N ARG A 156 -12.16 0.03 17.94
CA ARG A 156 -11.04 -0.74 18.53
C ARG A 156 -10.69 -1.99 17.74
N ASP A 157 -11.50 -2.34 16.76
CA ASP A 157 -11.25 -3.51 15.91
C ASP A 157 -10.14 -3.24 14.90
N ASP A 158 -9.54 -4.30 14.42
CA ASP A 158 -8.57 -4.26 13.33
C ASP A 158 -9.31 -4.22 11.98
N VAL A 159 -9.70 -3.01 11.57
CA VAL A 159 -10.37 -2.74 10.30
C VAL A 159 -9.43 -1.97 9.38
N TYR A 160 -9.18 -2.53 8.21
CA TYR A 160 -8.30 -1.96 7.20
C TYR A 160 -9.08 -1.59 5.96
N VAL A 161 -8.74 -0.46 5.36
CA VAL A 161 -9.44 0.09 4.20
C VAL A 161 -8.47 0.51 3.11
N LEU A 162 -8.95 0.46 1.88
CA LEU A 162 -8.33 1.00 0.68
C LEU A 162 -9.39 1.83 -0.03
N GLU A 163 -9.08 3.07 -0.40
CA GLU A 163 -9.91 3.86 -1.31
C GLU A 163 -9.04 4.45 -2.42
N ILE A 164 -9.43 4.23 -3.67
CA ILE A 164 -8.76 4.75 -4.88
C ILE A 164 -9.77 5.54 -5.70
N ASN A 165 -9.42 6.77 -6.09
CA ASN A 165 -10.14 7.53 -7.10
C ASN A 165 -9.74 6.99 -8.49
N LEU A 166 -10.65 6.26 -9.13
CA LEU A 166 -10.40 5.63 -10.44
C LEU A 166 -10.37 6.66 -11.57
N ASP A 167 -11.20 7.71 -11.48
CA ASP A 167 -11.22 8.75 -12.51
C ASP A 167 -9.89 9.51 -12.52
N GLU A 168 -9.34 9.85 -11.34
CA GLU A 168 -8.00 10.45 -11.24
C GLU A 168 -6.90 9.47 -11.68
N LEU A 169 -6.99 8.19 -11.29
CA LEU A 169 -6.04 7.15 -11.69
C LEU A 169 -5.96 7.02 -13.21
N PHE A 170 -7.10 6.97 -13.91
CA PHE A 170 -7.15 6.77 -15.35
C PHE A 170 -6.70 7.97 -16.17
N THR A 171 -6.51 9.14 -15.55
CA THR A 171 -5.79 10.27 -16.19
C THR A 171 -4.29 10.00 -16.32
N LYS A 172 -3.74 9.07 -15.54
CA LYS A 172 -2.29 8.82 -15.51
C LYS A 172 -1.87 7.91 -16.65
N LYS A 173 -0.67 8.16 -17.17
CA LYS A 173 -0.11 7.34 -18.25
C LYS A 173 0.21 5.93 -17.75
N VAL A 174 -0.33 4.95 -18.43
CA VAL A 174 -0.06 3.52 -18.19
C VAL A 174 1.22 3.11 -18.91
N GLY A 175 1.95 2.18 -18.33
CA GLY A 175 3.09 1.53 -19.00
C GLY A 175 2.58 0.62 -20.13
N LYS A 176 3.22 0.69 -21.31
CA LYS A 176 3.00 -0.35 -22.30
C LYS A 176 3.58 -1.65 -21.77
N MET A 177 2.77 -2.70 -21.70
CA MET A 177 3.29 -4.04 -21.43
C MET A 177 4.29 -4.40 -22.53
N LYS A 178 5.53 -4.69 -22.13
CA LYS A 178 6.57 -5.21 -23.04
C LYS A 178 6.84 -6.64 -22.63
N TYR A 179 6.79 -7.53 -23.59
CA TYR A 179 7.29 -8.89 -23.39
C TYR A 179 8.77 -8.84 -22.99
N LYS A 180 9.12 -9.52 -21.92
CA LYS A 180 10.50 -9.76 -21.51
C LYS A 180 10.77 -11.25 -21.67
N GLU A 181 11.77 -11.59 -22.47
CA GLU A 181 12.25 -12.97 -22.53
C GLU A 181 12.74 -13.44 -21.17
N PHE A 182 12.47 -14.71 -20.87
CA PHE A 182 13.05 -15.35 -19.71
C PHE A 182 14.48 -15.80 -20.04
N SER A 183 15.40 -15.60 -19.09
CA SER A 183 16.74 -16.14 -19.22
C SER A 183 16.69 -17.67 -19.33
N LYS A 184 17.46 -18.21 -20.27
CA LYS A 184 17.69 -19.66 -20.39
C LYS A 184 18.79 -20.16 -19.43
N PHE A 185 19.48 -19.24 -18.79
CA PHE A 185 20.58 -19.53 -17.86
C PHE A 185 20.04 -19.49 -16.41
N PRO A 186 20.61 -20.31 -15.51
CA PRO A 186 20.19 -20.34 -14.12
C PRO A 186 20.44 -19.00 -13.43
N SER A 187 19.53 -18.62 -12.53
CA SER A 187 19.70 -17.47 -11.65
C SER A 187 20.46 -17.87 -10.38
N ILE A 188 21.14 -16.89 -9.77
CA ILE A 188 21.83 -17.03 -8.48
C ILE A 188 21.15 -16.14 -7.48
N ASN A 189 20.82 -16.69 -6.31
CA ASN A 189 20.26 -15.93 -5.19
C ASN A 189 21.33 -15.68 -4.13
N LYS A 190 21.36 -14.45 -3.62
CA LYS A 190 22.22 -14.04 -2.48
C LYS A 190 21.37 -13.26 -1.48
N ASP A 191 21.53 -13.60 -0.23
CA ASP A 191 20.82 -12.92 0.86
C ASP A 191 21.75 -11.95 1.57
N ILE A 192 21.21 -10.77 1.95
CA ILE A 192 21.90 -9.79 2.76
C ILE A 192 20.98 -9.30 3.89
N ALA A 193 21.52 -9.16 5.08
CA ALA A 193 20.82 -8.54 6.19
C ALA A 193 21.49 -7.19 6.52
N LEU A 194 20.69 -6.13 6.53
CA LEU A 194 21.14 -4.76 6.71
C LEU A 194 20.58 -4.19 8.01
N VAL A 195 21.46 -3.66 8.85
CA VAL A 195 21.08 -2.88 10.04
C VAL A 195 20.95 -1.41 9.62
N VAL A 196 19.77 -0.86 9.79
CA VAL A 196 19.40 0.50 9.38
C VAL A 196 18.67 1.23 10.50
N ASP A 197 18.55 2.56 10.40
CA ASP A 197 17.69 3.34 11.28
C ASP A 197 16.25 2.82 11.22
N LYS A 198 15.55 2.80 12.34
CA LYS A 198 14.16 2.33 12.46
C LYS A 198 13.20 3.07 11.51
N LYS A 199 13.50 4.35 11.22
CA LYS A 199 12.73 5.22 10.32
C LYS A 199 13.06 5.00 8.83
N ALA A 200 14.14 4.27 8.51
CA ALA A 200 14.55 4.04 7.13
C ALA A 200 13.45 3.33 6.35
N ILE A 201 13.20 3.80 5.13
CA ILE A 201 12.20 3.24 4.22
C ILE A 201 12.86 2.19 3.34
N SER A 202 12.35 0.95 3.36
CA SER A 202 12.89 -0.17 2.56
C SER A 202 13.00 0.18 1.08
N LYS A 203 11.99 0.84 0.52
CA LYS A 203 11.96 1.22 -0.91
C LYS A 203 13.12 2.13 -1.32
N ASP A 204 13.63 2.96 -0.43
CA ASP A 204 14.80 3.82 -0.74
C ASP A 204 16.09 2.99 -0.76
N ILE A 205 16.21 2.01 0.12
CA ILE A 205 17.31 1.04 0.12
C ILE A 205 17.24 0.19 -1.15
N GLU A 206 16.06 -0.32 -1.52
CA GLU A 206 15.85 -1.09 -2.75
C GLU A 206 16.25 -0.31 -4.01
N LYS A 207 15.98 1.01 -4.06
CA LYS A 207 16.43 1.86 -5.18
C LYS A 207 17.94 1.90 -5.29
N VAL A 208 18.64 1.98 -4.15
CA VAL A 208 20.11 1.98 -4.11
C VAL A 208 20.64 0.62 -4.55
N ILE A 209 20.07 -0.48 -4.03
CA ILE A 209 20.41 -1.86 -4.43
C ILE A 209 20.22 -2.04 -5.93
N LYS A 210 19.05 -1.65 -6.45
CA LYS A 210 18.73 -1.76 -7.88
C LYS A 210 19.65 -0.96 -8.78
N SER A 211 20.01 0.25 -8.34
CA SER A 211 20.95 1.11 -9.07
C SER A 211 22.36 0.54 -9.10
N ALA A 212 22.83 -0.06 -8.01
CA ALA A 212 24.17 -0.66 -7.91
C ALA A 212 24.25 -2.03 -8.58
N GLY A 213 23.17 -2.84 -8.48
CA GLY A 213 23.08 -4.18 -9.08
C GLY A 213 22.91 -4.19 -10.61
N GLY A 214 22.48 -3.05 -11.19
CA GLY A 214 22.38 -2.87 -12.64
C GLY A 214 21.42 -3.86 -13.30
N SER A 215 21.75 -4.26 -14.54
CA SER A 215 20.91 -5.15 -15.37
C SER A 215 20.94 -6.61 -14.95
N LEU A 216 21.95 -7.03 -14.20
CA LEU A 216 22.09 -8.41 -13.72
C LEU A 216 21.19 -8.70 -12.52
N LEU A 217 20.83 -7.67 -11.73
CA LEU A 217 19.90 -7.81 -10.61
C LEU A 217 18.46 -7.78 -11.12
N THR A 218 17.83 -8.95 -11.13
CA THR A 218 16.48 -9.14 -11.72
C THR A 218 15.36 -9.05 -10.69
N ASN A 219 15.62 -9.43 -9.43
CA ASN A 219 14.63 -9.34 -8.34
C ASN A 219 15.27 -8.92 -7.03
N ILE A 220 14.50 -8.20 -6.21
CA ILE A 220 14.81 -7.81 -4.83
C ILE A 220 13.57 -8.14 -4.01
N GLU A 221 13.73 -8.95 -2.98
CA GLU A 221 12.64 -9.34 -2.09
C GLU A 221 13.05 -9.12 -0.63
N VAL A 222 12.20 -8.44 0.13
CA VAL A 222 12.34 -8.35 1.59
C VAL A 222 11.67 -9.59 2.19
N PHE A 223 12.42 -10.42 2.86
CA PHE A 223 11.86 -11.63 3.47
C PHE A 223 11.82 -11.62 5.00
N ASP A 224 12.57 -10.70 5.65
CA ASP A 224 12.51 -10.54 7.10
C ASP A 224 12.77 -9.09 7.54
N VAL A 225 12.08 -8.67 8.60
CA VAL A 225 12.31 -7.39 9.29
C VAL A 225 12.35 -7.64 10.80
N TYR A 226 13.51 -7.53 11.38
CA TYR A 226 13.74 -7.79 12.80
C TYR A 226 14.01 -6.50 13.59
N THR A 227 13.25 -6.35 14.69
CA THR A 227 13.45 -5.30 15.69
C THR A 227 13.59 -5.96 17.05
N GLY A 228 14.79 -6.02 17.61
CA GLY A 228 14.98 -6.72 18.88
C GLY A 228 16.41 -6.63 19.40
N VAL A 229 16.70 -7.50 20.37
CA VAL A 229 18.03 -7.58 21.02
C VAL A 229 19.11 -7.84 19.96
N GLY A 230 20.19 -7.08 20.02
CA GLY A 230 21.34 -7.21 19.09
C GLY A 230 21.31 -6.28 17.89
N VAL A 231 20.24 -5.49 17.67
CA VAL A 231 20.15 -4.56 16.53
C VAL A 231 20.26 -3.09 16.97
N GLY A 232 20.05 -2.80 18.27
CA GLY A 232 19.99 -1.44 18.84
C GLY A 232 18.57 -0.89 18.93
N ILE A 233 18.34 0.01 19.90
CA ILE A 233 16.98 0.50 20.26
C ILE A 233 16.33 1.28 19.11
N ASP A 234 17.10 2.07 18.36
CA ASP A 234 16.63 2.91 17.27
C ASP A 234 16.93 2.33 15.88
N LYS A 235 17.35 1.08 15.82
CA LYS A 235 17.70 0.38 14.60
C LYS A 235 16.75 -0.80 14.34
N LYS A 236 16.70 -1.24 13.09
CA LYS A 236 16.06 -2.47 12.63
C LYS A 236 16.97 -3.19 11.66
N SER A 237 16.85 -4.51 11.59
CA SER A 237 17.48 -5.32 10.55
C SER A 237 16.46 -5.63 9.47
N ILE A 238 16.82 -5.41 8.21
CA ILE A 238 16.01 -5.79 7.06
C ILE A 238 16.81 -6.80 6.25
N ALA A 239 16.22 -7.96 5.98
CA ALA A 239 16.83 -9.00 5.19
C ALA A 239 16.25 -8.99 3.76
N TYR A 240 17.14 -8.96 2.78
CA TYR A 240 16.82 -8.95 1.36
C TYR A 240 17.36 -10.19 0.69
N SER A 241 16.56 -10.81 -0.16
CA SER A 241 17.00 -11.81 -1.13
C SER A 241 17.15 -11.14 -2.49
N LEU A 242 18.33 -11.27 -3.08
CA LEU A 242 18.73 -10.66 -4.34
C LEU A 242 18.90 -11.75 -5.39
N THR A 243 18.12 -11.66 -6.49
CA THR A 243 18.21 -12.62 -7.59
C THR A 243 18.98 -12.01 -8.75
N PHE A 244 20.03 -12.68 -9.17
CA PHE A 244 20.88 -12.29 -10.29
C PHE A 244 20.72 -13.25 -11.46
N SER A 245 20.62 -12.71 -12.67
CA SER A 245 20.52 -13.49 -13.91
C SER A 245 21.05 -12.69 -15.09
N ASP A 246 21.69 -13.36 -16.04
CA ASP A 246 22.09 -12.80 -17.32
C ASP A 246 21.33 -13.49 -18.46
N MET A 247 21.00 -12.76 -19.51
CA MET A 247 20.33 -13.27 -20.71
C MET A 247 21.26 -14.02 -21.66
N LYS A 248 22.58 -13.89 -21.48
CA LYS A 248 23.59 -14.34 -22.44
C LYS A 248 24.48 -15.47 -21.92
N LYS A 249 24.64 -15.59 -20.60
CA LYS A 249 25.57 -16.59 -19.99
C LYS A 249 25.15 -16.95 -18.57
N THR A 250 25.67 -18.04 -18.06
CA THR A 250 25.68 -18.38 -16.64
C THR A 250 26.64 -17.45 -15.90
N LEU A 251 26.19 -16.83 -14.81
CA LEU A 251 27.03 -15.97 -13.96
C LEU A 251 27.99 -16.82 -13.12
N THR A 252 29.21 -16.33 -12.90
CA THR A 252 30.16 -16.94 -11.99
C THR A 252 30.08 -16.39 -10.59
N ASP A 253 30.54 -17.13 -9.58
CA ASP A 253 30.55 -16.67 -8.21
C ASP A 253 31.43 -15.41 -8.01
N GLU A 254 32.52 -15.29 -8.77
CA GLU A 254 33.40 -14.12 -8.72
C GLU A 254 32.67 -12.87 -9.20
N GLU A 255 31.96 -12.94 -10.35
CA GLU A 255 31.17 -11.83 -10.88
C GLU A 255 30.09 -11.38 -9.90
N ILE A 256 29.44 -12.34 -9.22
CA ILE A 256 28.42 -12.05 -8.22
C ILE A 256 29.03 -11.43 -6.98
N ASN A 257 30.16 -11.90 -6.49
CA ASN A 257 30.82 -11.35 -5.31
C ASN A 257 31.26 -9.89 -5.54
N GLU A 258 31.87 -9.60 -6.70
CA GLU A 258 32.21 -8.21 -7.06
C GLU A 258 30.98 -7.29 -7.12
N LEU A 259 29.85 -7.82 -7.60
CA LEU A 259 28.60 -7.06 -7.68
C LEU A 259 27.98 -6.85 -6.28
N MET A 260 28.05 -7.87 -5.42
CA MET A 260 27.63 -7.77 -4.02
C MET A 260 28.44 -6.72 -3.26
N ASP A 261 29.76 -6.70 -3.43
CA ASP A 261 30.62 -5.70 -2.80
C ASP A 261 30.24 -4.27 -3.25
N LYS A 262 29.97 -4.06 -4.54
CA LYS A 262 29.49 -2.78 -5.06
C LYS A 262 28.13 -2.38 -4.47
N ILE A 263 27.22 -3.34 -4.31
CA ILE A 263 25.90 -3.09 -3.70
C ILE A 263 26.07 -2.70 -2.23
N ILE A 264 26.85 -3.46 -1.48
CA ILE A 264 27.11 -3.21 -0.05
C ILE A 264 27.75 -1.82 0.16
N ASP A 265 28.76 -1.49 -0.63
CA ASP A 265 29.41 -0.19 -0.61
C ASP A 265 28.45 0.96 -0.90
N ALA A 266 27.59 0.79 -1.90
CA ALA A 266 26.61 1.80 -2.29
C ALA A 266 25.55 2.01 -1.18
N ILE A 267 25.10 0.94 -0.54
CA ILE A 267 24.12 0.99 0.56
C ILE A 267 24.75 1.67 1.79
N SER A 268 25.96 1.29 2.15
CA SER A 268 26.68 1.89 3.28
C SER A 268 26.84 3.40 3.09
N LYS A 269 27.28 3.84 1.92
CA LYS A 269 27.52 5.27 1.60
C LYS A 269 26.23 6.10 1.51
N LYS A 270 25.15 5.55 0.93
CA LYS A 270 23.94 6.33 0.65
C LYS A 270 22.86 6.20 1.72
N CYS A 271 22.79 5.06 2.41
CA CYS A 271 21.75 4.77 3.39
C CYS A 271 22.27 4.68 4.82
N GLY A 272 23.60 4.76 5.03
CA GLY A 272 24.21 4.57 6.35
C GLY A 272 23.91 3.19 6.95
N ALA A 273 23.65 2.19 6.10
CA ALA A 273 23.34 0.84 6.53
C ALA A 273 24.61 0.01 6.75
N GLU A 274 24.57 -0.86 7.74
CA GLU A 274 25.66 -1.79 8.08
C GLU A 274 25.21 -3.22 7.82
N LEU A 275 26.11 -4.08 7.32
CA LEU A 275 25.82 -5.52 7.24
C LEU A 275 25.67 -6.08 8.65
N ARG A 276 24.59 -6.85 8.85
CA ARG A 276 24.43 -7.62 10.08
C ARG A 276 25.39 -8.82 10.01
N LYS A 277 26.27 -8.91 11.00
CA LYS A 277 27.17 -10.05 11.19
C LYS A 277 26.42 -11.23 11.79
#